data_803ad235136a82ca9b8c62305124c7ae
#
_entry.id   803ad235136a82ca9b8c62305124c7ae
#
_cell.length_a   1.000
_cell.length_b   1.000
_cell.length_c   1.000
_cell.angle_alpha   90.00
_cell.angle_beta   90.00
_cell.angle_gamma   90.00
#
_symmetry.space_group_name_H-M   'P 1'
#
loop_
_entity.id
_entity.type
_entity.pdbx_description
1 polymer ?
#
loop_
_entity_poly.entity_id
_entity_poly.type
_entity_poly.pdbx_seq_one_letter_code
_entity_poly.pdbx_strand_id
1 'polypeptide(L)'
;STPKPSSAASDVYKRQEERPVGCTDVMWRYSQNPVIGRYHIPSSNSIFNSAVVPFKDGFAGVFRCDNKAVQMNIFTGFSKDGIHWDISHEPIQFKAGNTEMIESEYKYDPRVTWIEDRYWITWCNGYHGPTIGIAYTFDFIDFFQCENAFLPFNRNGVLFPQKIDGKYAMLSRPSDNGHTPFGDIYISYSPDMKYWGEHRCVMKVTPFPESAWQCTKIGAGSVPFLTDEGWLLFYHGVI
;
A
#
# COMPACT_ATOMS: atom_id res chain seq x y z
N SER A 1 7.92 11.12 17.28
CA SER A 1 8.58 11.99 16.29
C SER A 1 8.59 11.26 14.96
N THR A 2 7.92 11.81 13.97
CA THR A 2 8.04 11.35 12.58
C THR A 2 9.52 11.28 12.21
N PRO A 3 10.02 10.19 11.62
CA PRO A 3 11.38 10.16 11.14
C PRO A 3 11.57 11.33 10.18
N LYS A 4 12.50 12.23 10.50
CA LYS A 4 12.89 13.25 9.52
C LYS A 4 13.43 12.50 8.30
N PRO A 5 13.00 12.85 7.08
CA PRO A 5 13.66 12.35 5.89
C PRO A 5 15.18 12.55 6.04
N SER A 6 15.97 11.57 5.64
CA SER A 6 17.41 11.76 5.60
C SER A 6 17.73 13.00 4.75
N SER A 7 18.85 13.68 5.00
CA SER A 7 19.25 14.82 4.18
C SER A 7 19.32 14.48 2.69
N ALA A 8 19.69 13.25 2.35
CA ALA A 8 19.69 12.72 0.99
C ALA A 8 18.27 12.64 0.39
N ALA A 9 17.27 12.23 1.16
CA ALA A 9 15.87 12.26 0.69
C ALA A 9 15.40 13.70 0.42
N SER A 10 15.78 14.67 1.25
CA SER A 10 15.45 16.08 0.99
C SER A 10 16.10 16.62 -0.28
N ASP A 11 17.30 16.16 -0.62
CA ASP A 11 17.99 16.56 -1.84
C ASP A 11 17.43 15.88 -3.10
N VAL A 12 16.89 14.68 -2.97
CA VAL A 12 16.15 14.02 -4.06
C VAL A 12 14.84 14.75 -4.35
N TYR A 13 14.09 15.16 -3.34
CA TYR A 13 12.89 15.97 -3.54
C TYR A 13 13.16 17.31 -4.24
N LYS A 14 14.32 17.90 -4.07
CA LYS A 14 14.73 19.13 -4.77
C LYS A 14 15.07 18.92 -6.25
N ARG A 15 15.23 17.67 -6.70
CA ARG A 15 15.53 17.31 -8.10
C ARG A 15 14.29 16.91 -8.90
N GLN A 16 13.11 16.99 -8.31
CA GLN A 16 11.86 16.73 -9.01
C GLN A 16 11.61 17.81 -10.06
N GLU A 17 10.88 17.42 -11.09
CA GLU A 17 10.44 18.34 -12.14
C GLU A 17 9.59 19.46 -11.54
N GLU A 18 9.89 20.69 -11.90
CA GLU A 18 9.08 21.83 -11.49
C GLU A 18 7.67 21.76 -12.05
N ARG A 19 6.73 22.38 -11.36
CA ARG A 19 5.35 22.48 -11.82
C ARG A 19 5.30 23.13 -13.20
N PRO A 20 4.66 22.49 -14.20
CA PRO A 20 4.57 23.06 -15.54
C PRO A 20 3.90 24.45 -15.51
N VAL A 21 4.43 25.37 -16.33
CA VAL A 21 3.88 26.73 -16.44
C VAL A 21 2.42 26.66 -16.87
N GLY A 22 1.55 27.33 -16.12
CA GLY A 22 0.10 27.35 -16.38
C GLY A 22 -0.67 26.14 -15.83
N CYS A 23 -0.01 25.17 -15.22
CA CYS A 23 -0.69 24.06 -14.55
C CYS A 23 -1.38 24.55 -13.27
N THR A 24 -2.69 24.38 -13.16
CA THR A 24 -3.50 24.71 -11.99
C THR A 24 -3.87 23.49 -11.15
N ASP A 25 -3.51 22.29 -11.61
CA ASP A 25 -3.81 21.03 -10.91
C ASP A 25 -3.12 20.98 -9.54
N VAL A 26 -3.79 20.38 -8.58
CA VAL A 26 -3.22 20.17 -7.23
C VAL A 26 -1.98 19.26 -7.29
N MET A 27 -1.99 18.31 -8.22
CA MET A 27 -0.87 17.39 -8.48
C MET A 27 -0.62 17.32 -9.99
N TRP A 28 0.64 17.22 -10.36
CA TRP A 28 1.06 16.98 -11.75
C TRP A 28 1.95 15.75 -11.84
N ARG A 29 2.00 15.16 -13.00
CA ARG A 29 2.77 13.95 -13.25
C ARG A 29 4.12 14.32 -13.84
N TYR A 30 5.14 13.59 -13.44
CA TYR A 30 6.46 13.67 -14.09
C TYR A 30 6.31 13.40 -15.60
N SER A 31 6.97 14.24 -16.41
CA SER A 31 6.78 14.22 -17.88
C SER A 31 7.22 12.92 -18.54
N GLN A 32 8.16 12.19 -17.92
CA GLN A 32 8.67 10.92 -18.44
C GLN A 32 7.99 9.68 -17.81
N ASN A 33 6.83 9.86 -17.14
CA ASN A 33 6.07 8.71 -16.67
C ASN A 33 5.55 7.85 -17.85
N PRO A 34 5.51 6.52 -17.70
CA PRO A 34 5.84 5.73 -16.52
C PRO A 34 7.34 5.50 -16.35
N VAL A 35 7.89 5.76 -15.17
CA VAL A 35 9.30 5.48 -14.85
C VAL A 35 9.60 3.98 -14.69
N ILE A 36 8.59 3.18 -14.43
CA ILE A 36 8.64 1.72 -14.39
C ILE A 36 7.68 1.17 -15.44
N GLY A 37 8.22 0.56 -16.49
CA GLY A 37 7.44 -0.05 -17.54
C GLY A 37 6.93 -1.44 -17.16
N ARG A 38 5.92 -1.95 -17.89
CA ARG A 38 5.29 -3.24 -17.64
C ARG A 38 6.23 -4.45 -17.75
N TYR A 39 7.32 -4.31 -18.49
CA TYR A 39 8.33 -5.36 -18.73
C TYR A 39 9.66 -5.04 -18.05
N HIS A 40 9.62 -4.27 -16.98
CA HIS A 40 10.83 -3.83 -16.26
C HIS A 40 11.66 -5.02 -15.74
N ILE A 41 11.00 -6.09 -15.32
CA ILE A 41 11.65 -7.37 -15.01
C ILE A 41 11.17 -8.45 -15.98
N PRO A 42 12.00 -9.48 -16.30
CA PRO A 42 11.70 -10.47 -17.33
C PRO A 42 10.41 -11.26 -17.13
N SER A 43 10.06 -11.56 -15.89
CA SER A 43 8.86 -12.32 -15.53
C SER A 43 7.57 -11.51 -15.58
N SER A 44 7.65 -10.19 -15.59
CA SER A 44 6.50 -9.28 -15.47
C SER A 44 5.74 -9.14 -16.78
N ASN A 45 4.42 -9.12 -16.68
CA ASN A 45 3.52 -8.65 -17.74
C ASN A 45 2.94 -7.28 -17.40
N SER A 46 2.81 -6.97 -16.12
CA SER A 46 2.39 -5.65 -15.65
C SER A 46 2.93 -5.37 -14.25
N ILE A 47 3.32 -4.11 -14.03
CA ILE A 47 3.76 -3.58 -12.72
C ILE A 47 2.91 -2.35 -12.44
N PHE A 48 2.18 -2.36 -11.32
CA PHE A 48 1.30 -1.26 -10.92
C PHE A 48 0.93 -1.36 -9.43
N ASN A 49 0.23 -0.38 -8.88
CA ASN A 49 -0.21 -0.34 -7.48
C ASN A 49 0.89 -0.66 -6.48
N SER A 50 2.07 -0.12 -6.72
CA SER A 50 3.26 -0.34 -5.90
C SER A 50 3.35 0.68 -4.77
N ALA A 51 4.15 0.37 -3.75
CA ALA A 51 4.42 1.27 -2.63
C ALA A 51 5.91 1.60 -2.55
N VAL A 52 6.21 2.87 -2.33
CA VAL A 52 7.58 3.39 -2.26
C VAL A 52 7.73 4.27 -1.02
N VAL A 53 8.85 4.15 -0.35
CA VAL A 53 9.20 4.94 0.83
C VAL A 53 10.65 5.42 0.78
N PRO A 54 10.99 6.53 1.44
CA PRO A 54 12.37 6.89 1.68
C PRO A 54 13.09 5.78 2.46
N PHE A 55 14.29 5.42 2.03
CA PHE A 55 15.12 4.41 2.67
C PHE A 55 16.60 4.74 2.52
N LYS A 56 17.32 4.86 3.64
CA LYS A 56 18.72 5.27 3.68
C LYS A 56 18.94 6.59 2.90
N ASP A 57 19.80 6.56 1.91
CA ASP A 57 20.15 7.68 1.02
C ASP A 57 19.36 7.69 -0.30
N GLY A 58 18.27 6.96 -0.38
CA GLY A 58 17.41 6.84 -1.57
C GLY A 58 16.02 6.35 -1.21
N PHE A 59 15.52 5.36 -1.95
CA PHE A 59 14.20 4.80 -1.81
C PHE A 59 14.23 3.27 -1.81
N ALA A 60 13.29 2.67 -1.12
CA ALA A 60 12.92 1.26 -1.27
C ALA A 60 11.45 1.15 -1.64
N GLY A 61 11.08 0.08 -2.31
CA GLY A 61 9.70 -0.17 -2.70
C GLY A 61 9.31 -1.64 -2.64
N VAL A 62 8.00 -1.85 -2.56
CA VAL A 62 7.35 -3.14 -2.75
C VAL A 62 6.44 -3.02 -3.96
N PHE A 63 6.69 -3.83 -4.97
CA PHE A 63 6.09 -3.72 -6.30
C PHE A 63 5.16 -4.90 -6.56
N ARG A 64 3.92 -4.62 -6.93
CA ARG A 64 3.05 -5.65 -7.51
C ARG A 64 3.48 -5.94 -8.93
N CYS A 65 3.79 -7.20 -9.20
CA CYS A 65 4.06 -7.68 -10.54
C CYS A 65 3.14 -8.86 -10.86
N ASP A 66 2.36 -8.72 -11.92
CA ASP A 66 1.55 -9.80 -12.46
C ASP A 66 2.32 -10.42 -13.65
N ASN A 67 2.49 -11.72 -13.67
CA ASN A 67 3.15 -12.42 -14.77
C ASN A 67 2.18 -12.72 -15.93
N LYS A 68 2.67 -13.33 -17.00
CA LYS A 68 1.86 -13.68 -18.18
C LYS A 68 0.77 -14.71 -17.89
N ALA A 69 0.90 -15.49 -16.81
CA ALA A 69 -0.12 -16.43 -16.35
C ALA A 69 -1.12 -15.78 -15.37
N VAL A 70 -1.08 -14.44 -15.22
CA VAL A 70 -1.93 -13.66 -14.30
C VAL A 70 -1.71 -14.04 -12.82
N GLN A 71 -0.55 -14.60 -12.49
CA GLN A 71 -0.17 -14.83 -11.11
C GLN A 71 0.39 -13.54 -10.54
N MET A 72 -0.18 -13.09 -9.43
CA MET A 72 0.14 -11.83 -8.76
C MET A 72 1.09 -12.09 -7.60
N ASN A 73 2.23 -11.41 -7.61
CA ASN A 73 3.19 -11.44 -6.52
C ASN A 73 3.75 -10.04 -6.23
N ILE A 74 4.42 -9.91 -5.09
CA ILE A 74 5.08 -8.68 -4.68
C ILE A 74 6.59 -8.87 -4.62
N PHE A 75 7.30 -7.86 -5.09
CA PHE A 75 8.75 -7.83 -5.30
C PHE A 75 9.34 -6.63 -4.59
N THR A 76 10.58 -6.73 -4.14
CA THR A 76 11.29 -5.58 -3.58
C THR A 76 12.13 -4.88 -4.64
N GLY A 77 12.45 -3.62 -4.43
CA GLY A 77 13.37 -2.87 -5.29
C GLY A 77 13.89 -1.61 -4.62
N PHE A 78 14.97 -1.08 -5.18
CA PHE A 78 15.65 0.08 -4.66
C PHE A 78 15.91 1.12 -5.74
N SER A 79 16.00 2.38 -5.33
CA SER A 79 16.33 3.50 -6.21
C SER A 79 17.12 4.55 -5.45
N LYS A 80 18.02 5.24 -6.13
CA LYS A 80 18.75 6.41 -5.60
C LYS A 80 17.99 7.72 -5.81
N ASP A 81 17.14 7.78 -6.82
CA ASP A 81 16.53 9.03 -7.28
C ASP A 81 15.00 8.97 -7.41
N GLY A 82 14.39 7.79 -7.18
CA GLY A 82 12.95 7.55 -7.35
C GLY A 82 12.51 7.40 -8.81
N ILE A 83 13.44 7.47 -9.77
CA ILE A 83 13.19 7.37 -11.22
C ILE A 83 13.75 6.06 -11.76
N HIS A 84 15.02 5.78 -11.46
CA HIS A 84 15.70 4.56 -11.89
C HIS A 84 15.62 3.50 -10.79
N TRP A 85 14.97 2.40 -11.09
CA TRP A 85 14.68 1.34 -10.13
C TRP A 85 15.38 0.05 -10.50
N ASP A 86 16.01 -0.55 -9.48
CA ASP A 86 16.50 -1.93 -9.50
C ASP A 86 15.49 -2.78 -8.73
N ILE A 87 14.65 -3.54 -9.47
CA ILE A 87 13.62 -4.39 -8.91
C ILE A 87 14.10 -5.84 -8.96
N SER A 88 13.99 -6.55 -7.84
CA SER A 88 14.30 -7.98 -7.76
C SER A 88 13.58 -8.77 -8.85
N HIS A 89 14.23 -9.77 -9.40
CA HIS A 89 13.62 -10.68 -10.37
C HIS A 89 12.82 -11.81 -9.70
N GLU A 90 12.99 -11.99 -8.38
CA GLU A 90 12.29 -12.99 -7.59
C GLU A 90 11.30 -12.33 -6.62
N PRO A 91 10.15 -12.95 -6.39
CA PRO A 91 9.19 -12.49 -5.39
C PRO A 91 9.78 -12.45 -3.98
N ILE A 92 9.26 -11.58 -3.15
CA ILE A 92 9.61 -11.54 -1.73
C ILE A 92 9.36 -12.90 -1.08
N GLN A 93 10.39 -13.43 -0.44
CA GLN A 93 10.31 -14.63 0.37
C GLN A 93 10.06 -14.23 1.83
N PHE A 94 8.91 -14.62 2.36
CA PHE A 94 8.54 -14.31 3.73
C PHE A 94 9.07 -15.35 4.71
N LYS A 95 9.57 -14.90 5.84
CA LYS A 95 9.84 -15.71 7.03
C LYS A 95 8.62 -15.62 7.95
N ALA A 96 8.06 -16.74 8.37
CA ALA A 96 6.90 -16.77 9.25
C ALA A 96 7.02 -17.90 10.29
N GLY A 97 6.39 -17.68 11.44
CA GLY A 97 6.24 -18.72 12.45
C GLY A 97 5.24 -19.82 12.07
N ASN A 98 4.29 -19.48 11.18
CA ASN A 98 3.31 -20.41 10.62
C ASN A 98 3.44 -20.40 9.07
N THR A 99 3.80 -21.54 8.51
CA THR A 99 4.02 -21.67 7.06
C THR A 99 2.72 -21.64 6.25
N GLU A 100 1.58 -21.99 6.84
CA GLU A 100 0.28 -21.95 6.17
C GLU A 100 -0.04 -20.58 5.60
N MET A 101 0.32 -19.49 6.28
CA MET A 101 0.05 -18.13 5.82
C MET A 101 0.95 -17.68 4.67
N ILE A 102 2.11 -18.29 4.49
CA ILE A 102 3.02 -17.97 3.38
C ILE A 102 2.45 -18.50 2.07
N GLU A 103 1.80 -19.64 2.10
CA GLU A 103 1.22 -20.34 0.95
C GLU A 103 -0.12 -19.70 0.57
N SER A 104 -0.08 -18.49 0.08
CA SER A 104 -1.26 -17.78 -0.44
C SER A 104 -1.30 -17.86 -1.96
N GLU A 105 -2.51 -17.96 -2.53
CA GLU A 105 -2.72 -18.05 -3.97
C GLU A 105 -2.20 -16.82 -4.72
N TYR A 106 -2.24 -15.65 -4.09
CA TYR A 106 -1.80 -14.38 -4.67
C TYR A 106 -1.40 -13.36 -3.61
N LYS A 107 -0.58 -12.40 -4.04
CA LYS A 107 -0.19 -11.23 -3.26
C LYS A 107 -0.21 -9.99 -4.16
N TYR A 108 -1.03 -8.98 -3.85
CA TYR A 108 -1.13 -7.77 -4.66
C TYR A 108 -1.46 -6.52 -3.85
N ASP A 109 -1.33 -5.37 -4.48
CA ASP A 109 -1.61 -4.03 -3.93
C ASP A 109 -0.92 -3.77 -2.58
N PRO A 110 0.41 -3.86 -2.52
CA PRO A 110 1.14 -3.61 -1.29
C PRO A 110 1.04 -2.14 -0.85
N ARG A 111 1.14 -1.94 0.47
CA ARG A 111 1.37 -0.64 1.10
C ARG A 111 2.55 -0.77 2.05
N VAL A 112 3.34 0.28 2.17
CA VAL A 112 4.48 0.32 3.08
C VAL A 112 4.35 1.53 3.98
N THR A 113 4.47 1.31 5.27
CA THR A 113 4.31 2.34 6.29
C THR A 113 5.42 2.22 7.32
N TRP A 114 6.18 3.29 7.56
CA TRP A 114 7.09 3.34 8.69
C TRP A 114 6.32 3.62 9.96
N ILE A 115 6.45 2.74 10.98
CA ILE A 115 5.86 2.94 12.30
C ILE A 115 6.89 2.52 13.34
N GLU A 116 7.16 3.41 14.28
CA GLU A 116 8.09 3.22 15.39
C GLU A 116 9.53 2.97 14.92
N ASP A 117 9.91 1.74 14.62
CA ASP A 117 11.29 1.32 14.37
C ASP A 117 11.46 0.46 13.11
N ARG A 118 10.39 0.22 12.36
CA ARG A 118 10.42 -0.68 11.20
C ARG A 118 9.42 -0.28 10.11
N TYR A 119 9.61 -0.85 8.92
CA TYR A 119 8.66 -0.75 7.82
C TYR A 119 7.65 -1.88 7.90
N TRP A 120 6.39 -1.52 8.00
CA TRP A 120 5.26 -2.44 7.92
C TRP A 120 4.75 -2.50 6.51
N ILE A 121 4.49 -3.71 6.03
CA ILE A 121 3.94 -3.97 4.71
C ILE A 121 2.56 -4.60 4.89
N THR A 122 1.56 -4.07 4.20
CA THR A 122 0.25 -4.70 4.06
C THR A 122 -0.01 -4.99 2.58
N TRP A 123 -0.70 -6.07 2.28
CA TRP A 123 -1.09 -6.42 0.92
C TRP A 123 -2.40 -7.19 0.92
N CYS A 124 -3.06 -7.30 -0.24
CA CYS A 124 -4.14 -8.24 -0.41
C CYS A 124 -3.57 -9.65 -0.54
N ASN A 125 -3.93 -10.51 0.40
CA ASN A 125 -3.43 -11.88 0.53
C ASN A 125 -4.52 -12.88 0.17
N GLY A 126 -4.19 -13.85 -0.68
CA GLY A 126 -5.12 -14.89 -1.15
C GLY A 126 -5.22 -16.09 -0.22
N TYR A 127 -5.47 -15.87 1.06
CA TYR A 127 -5.63 -16.93 2.05
C TYR A 127 -7.11 -17.26 2.23
N HIS A 128 -7.59 -18.36 1.61
CA HIS A 128 -9.01 -18.78 1.57
C HIS A 128 -9.99 -17.69 1.10
N GLY A 129 -9.53 -16.86 0.18
CA GLY A 129 -10.17 -15.64 -0.27
C GLY A 129 -9.36 -14.39 0.09
N PRO A 130 -9.76 -13.22 -0.42
CA PRO A 130 -9.01 -12.00 -0.19
C PRO A 130 -9.07 -11.58 1.28
N THR A 131 -7.89 -11.45 1.89
CA THR A 131 -7.71 -10.86 3.21
C THR A 131 -6.52 -9.90 3.20
N ILE A 132 -6.12 -9.37 4.33
CA ILE A 132 -5.01 -8.44 4.45
C ILE A 132 -3.86 -9.14 5.16
N GLY A 133 -2.79 -9.42 4.41
CA GLY A 133 -1.53 -9.87 4.94
C GLY A 133 -0.77 -8.72 5.59
N ILE A 134 -0.01 -9.01 6.64
CA ILE A 134 0.87 -8.09 7.34
C ILE A 134 2.27 -8.70 7.44
N ALA A 135 3.28 -7.90 7.18
CA ALA A 135 4.67 -8.24 7.45
C ALA A 135 5.44 -6.99 7.89
N TYR A 136 6.64 -7.19 8.40
CA TYR A 136 7.57 -6.10 8.63
C TYR A 136 8.96 -6.42 8.08
N THR A 137 9.72 -5.36 7.85
CA THR A 137 11.14 -5.43 7.46
C THR A 137 11.90 -4.26 8.08
N PHE A 138 13.23 -4.44 8.23
CA PHE A 138 14.14 -3.36 8.62
C PHE A 138 14.99 -2.87 7.45
N ASP A 139 15.12 -3.68 6.41
CA ASP A 139 16.13 -3.52 5.37
C ASP A 139 15.63 -3.77 3.93
N PHE A 140 14.39 -4.20 3.75
CA PHE A 140 13.80 -4.63 2.47
C PHE A 140 14.50 -5.84 1.84
N ILE A 141 15.20 -6.63 2.66
CA ILE A 141 15.84 -7.90 2.28
C ILE A 141 15.14 -9.04 3.03
N ASP A 142 15.07 -8.93 4.35
CA ASP A 142 14.40 -9.88 5.23
C ASP A 142 12.99 -9.39 5.57
N PHE A 143 12.00 -10.20 5.25
CA PHE A 143 10.58 -9.90 5.50
C PHE A 143 9.97 -10.93 6.45
N PHE A 144 9.39 -10.45 7.53
CA PHE A 144 8.80 -11.28 8.59
C PHE A 144 7.28 -11.17 8.54
N GLN A 145 6.62 -12.23 8.08
CA GLN A 145 5.16 -12.25 7.98
C GLN A 145 4.53 -12.51 9.35
N CYS A 146 3.52 -11.70 9.65
CA CYS A 146 2.66 -11.79 10.82
C CYS A 146 1.34 -12.49 10.46
N GLU A 147 0.45 -12.62 11.44
CA GLU A 147 -0.93 -13.07 11.20
C GLU A 147 -1.66 -12.14 10.21
N ASN A 148 -2.59 -12.69 9.44
CA ASN A 148 -3.49 -11.89 8.62
C ASN A 148 -4.36 -11.00 9.54
N ALA A 149 -4.59 -9.75 9.13
CA ALA A 149 -5.34 -8.80 9.95
C ALA A 149 -6.81 -9.20 10.15
N PHE A 150 -7.42 -9.79 9.13
CA PHE A 150 -8.86 -10.07 9.09
C PHE A 150 -9.13 -11.42 8.44
N LEU A 151 -10.33 -11.91 8.68
CA LEU A 151 -10.89 -13.00 7.90
C LEU A 151 -11.24 -12.51 6.47
N PRO A 152 -11.32 -13.40 5.47
CA PRO A 152 -11.93 -13.08 4.19
C PRO A 152 -13.42 -12.65 4.40
N PHE A 153 -13.95 -11.69 3.67
CA PHE A 153 -13.35 -10.98 2.55
C PHE A 153 -13.00 -9.55 2.96
N ASN A 154 -11.73 -9.18 2.90
CA ASN A 154 -11.31 -7.82 3.19
C ASN A 154 -10.13 -7.41 2.27
N ARG A 155 -10.01 -6.13 1.93
CA ARG A 155 -8.99 -5.60 1.01
C ARG A 155 -8.55 -4.21 1.42
N ASN A 156 -7.56 -3.69 0.70
CA ASN A 156 -7.08 -2.31 0.80
C ASN A 156 -6.65 -1.92 2.22
N GLY A 157 -5.87 -2.79 2.87
CA GLY A 157 -5.30 -2.52 4.17
C GLY A 157 -4.26 -1.42 4.09
N VAL A 158 -4.49 -0.30 4.79
CA VAL A 158 -3.57 0.85 4.85
C VAL A 158 -3.39 1.25 6.30
N LEU A 159 -2.17 1.07 6.80
CA LEU A 159 -1.80 1.45 8.17
C LEU A 159 -1.60 2.96 8.28
N PHE A 160 -2.00 3.52 9.40
CA PHE A 160 -1.58 4.86 9.79
C PHE A 160 -0.10 4.88 10.20
N PRO A 161 0.65 5.94 9.92
CA PRO A 161 2.10 5.98 10.16
C PRO A 161 2.47 6.19 11.63
N GLN A 162 1.49 6.26 12.50
CA GLN A 162 1.65 6.35 13.95
C GLN A 162 0.44 5.78 14.66
N LYS A 163 0.60 5.44 15.93
CA LYS A 163 -0.51 5.04 16.78
C LYS A 163 -1.50 6.19 17.00
N ILE A 164 -2.78 5.84 17.01
CA ILE A 164 -3.89 6.72 17.38
C ILE A 164 -4.41 6.23 18.72
N ASP A 165 -4.42 7.08 19.72
CA ASP A 165 -4.81 6.75 21.10
C ASP A 165 -4.11 5.49 21.64
N GLY A 166 -2.81 5.38 21.36
CA GLY A 166 -1.97 4.28 21.80
C GLY A 166 -2.12 2.96 21.04
N LYS A 167 -2.98 2.88 20.02
CA LYS A 167 -3.23 1.70 19.21
C LYS A 167 -2.77 1.89 17.78
N TYR A 168 -2.34 0.82 17.12
CA TYR A 168 -2.20 0.80 15.67
C TYR A 168 -3.57 0.94 15.03
N ALA A 169 -3.64 1.67 13.93
CA ALA A 169 -4.87 1.90 13.18
C ALA A 169 -4.68 1.49 11.72
N MET A 170 -5.70 0.87 11.13
CA MET A 170 -5.70 0.43 9.74
C MET A 170 -7.03 0.76 9.09
N LEU A 171 -6.96 1.38 7.91
CA LEU A 171 -8.10 1.45 6.99
C LEU A 171 -8.21 0.15 6.21
N SER A 172 -9.43 -0.29 5.97
CA SER A 172 -9.72 -1.48 5.15
C SER A 172 -11.05 -1.34 4.43
N ARG A 173 -11.29 -2.21 3.47
CA ARG A 173 -12.55 -2.31 2.75
C ARG A 173 -13.07 -3.74 2.78
N PRO A 174 -13.98 -4.08 3.70
CA PRO A 174 -14.73 -5.32 3.60
C PRO A 174 -15.46 -5.37 2.25
N SER A 175 -15.39 -6.48 1.55
CA SER A 175 -16.07 -6.63 0.26
C SER A 175 -16.24 -8.11 -0.08
N ASP A 176 -17.47 -8.56 -0.27
CA ASP A 176 -17.77 -9.90 -0.74
C ASP A 176 -17.92 -9.99 -2.26
N ASN A 177 -18.27 -11.16 -2.75
CA ASN A 177 -18.43 -11.45 -4.17
C ASN A 177 -19.88 -11.48 -4.64
N GLY A 178 -20.87 -11.08 -3.80
CA GLY A 178 -22.17 -11.40 -4.28
C GLY A 178 -23.37 -10.61 -3.75
N HIS A 179 -23.92 -11.05 -2.65
CA HIS A 179 -25.26 -10.63 -2.27
C HIS A 179 -25.32 -9.30 -1.55
N THR A 180 -24.24 -8.90 -0.90
CA THR A 180 -24.16 -7.62 -0.19
C THR A 180 -22.93 -6.87 -0.65
N PRO A 181 -23.07 -5.92 -1.58
CA PRO A 181 -21.95 -5.14 -2.02
C PRO A 181 -21.47 -4.23 -0.89
N PHE A 182 -20.36 -4.59 -0.27
CA PHE A 182 -19.61 -3.68 0.61
C PHE A 182 -18.65 -2.87 -0.24
N GLY A 183 -18.70 -1.56 -0.07
CA GLY A 183 -17.85 -0.65 -0.81
C GLY A 183 -17.22 0.43 0.06
N ASP A 184 -17.54 0.44 1.33
CA ASP A 184 -17.21 1.49 2.30
C ASP A 184 -15.81 1.29 2.89
N ILE A 185 -15.20 2.38 3.34
CA ILE A 185 -13.93 2.34 4.08
C ILE A 185 -14.23 2.25 5.58
N TYR A 186 -13.58 1.29 6.23
CA TYR A 186 -13.62 1.07 7.67
C TYR A 186 -12.26 1.36 8.28
N ILE A 187 -12.25 1.80 9.54
CA ILE A 187 -11.08 1.84 10.40
C ILE A 187 -11.17 0.72 11.43
N SER A 188 -10.05 0.13 11.76
CA SER A 188 -9.90 -0.88 12.80
C SER A 188 -8.67 -0.60 13.62
N TYR A 189 -8.68 -1.00 14.87
CA TYR A 189 -7.58 -0.77 15.81
C TYR A 189 -6.99 -2.06 16.33
N SER A 190 -5.69 -2.03 16.64
CA SER A 190 -4.96 -3.15 17.21
C SER A 190 -3.97 -2.68 18.29
N PRO A 191 -3.84 -3.38 19.41
CA PRO A 191 -2.80 -3.10 20.40
C PRO A 191 -1.40 -3.55 19.95
N ASP A 192 -1.31 -4.54 19.05
CA ASP A 192 -0.11 -5.35 18.84
C ASP A 192 0.12 -5.79 17.37
N MET A 193 -0.62 -5.28 16.40
CA MET A 193 -0.64 -5.69 14.98
C MET A 193 -1.17 -7.10 14.72
N LYS A 194 -1.58 -7.83 15.74
CA LYS A 194 -2.09 -9.21 15.63
C LYS A 194 -3.60 -9.28 15.82
N TYR A 195 -4.12 -8.62 16.85
CA TYR A 195 -5.54 -8.63 17.17
C TYR A 195 -6.20 -7.33 16.76
N TRP A 196 -7.13 -7.38 15.80
CA TRP A 196 -7.82 -6.22 15.24
C TRP A 196 -9.27 -6.17 15.68
N GLY A 197 -9.72 -5.00 16.10
CA GLY A 197 -11.08 -4.78 16.59
C GLY A 197 -11.51 -3.33 16.48
N GLU A 198 -12.57 -2.96 17.21
CA GLU A 198 -13.13 -1.61 17.23
C GLU A 198 -13.46 -1.08 15.82
N HIS A 199 -14.03 -1.95 14.98
CA HIS A 199 -14.33 -1.63 13.59
C HIS A 199 -15.38 -0.52 13.48
N ARG A 200 -15.11 0.53 12.68
CA ARG A 200 -16.00 1.66 12.43
C ARG A 200 -15.97 2.03 10.95
N CYS A 201 -17.15 2.26 10.38
CA CYS A 201 -17.25 2.86 9.05
C CYS A 201 -16.85 4.34 9.14
N VAL A 202 -15.89 4.76 8.35
CA VAL A 202 -15.41 6.14 8.32
C VAL A 202 -15.76 6.86 7.01
N MET A 203 -16.01 6.13 5.94
CA MET A 203 -16.40 6.73 4.67
C MET A 203 -17.30 5.77 3.89
N LYS A 204 -18.41 6.27 3.39
CA LYS A 204 -19.39 5.51 2.60
C LYS A 204 -19.29 5.85 1.13
N VAL A 205 -19.66 4.90 0.28
CA VAL A 205 -19.91 5.16 -1.14
C VAL A 205 -21.00 6.23 -1.30
N THR A 206 -20.90 6.99 -2.37
CA THR A 206 -21.97 7.92 -2.77
C THR A 206 -22.74 7.30 -3.92
N PRO A 207 -24.04 7.00 -3.75
CA PRO A 207 -24.83 6.32 -4.78
C PRO A 207 -24.96 7.16 -6.06
N PHE A 208 -25.20 6.47 -7.18
CA PHE A 208 -25.65 7.12 -8.40
C PHE A 208 -27.09 7.67 -8.18
N PRO A 209 -27.47 8.86 -8.68
CA PRO A 209 -26.71 9.71 -9.61
C PRO A 209 -25.80 10.76 -8.94
N GLU A 210 -25.77 10.85 -7.63
CA GLU A 210 -25.00 11.88 -6.91
C GLU A 210 -23.49 11.80 -7.20
N SER A 211 -22.97 10.59 -7.39
CA SER A 211 -21.59 10.36 -7.80
C SER A 211 -21.46 9.13 -8.70
N ALA A 212 -20.98 9.34 -9.92
CA ALA A 212 -20.75 8.22 -10.85
C ALA A 212 -19.43 7.48 -10.57
N TRP A 213 -18.39 8.20 -10.13
CA TRP A 213 -17.03 7.63 -10.03
C TRP A 213 -16.75 6.81 -8.76
N GLN A 214 -17.62 6.90 -7.75
CA GLN A 214 -17.46 6.23 -6.46
C GLN A 214 -18.74 5.51 -5.99
N CYS A 215 -19.60 5.13 -6.92
CA CYS A 215 -20.92 4.63 -6.58
C CYS A 215 -20.95 3.15 -6.18
N THR A 216 -19.94 2.35 -6.56
CA THR A 216 -19.88 0.91 -6.24
C THR A 216 -18.98 0.65 -5.05
N LYS A 217 -17.76 1.17 -5.08
CA LYS A 217 -16.75 0.94 -4.05
C LYS A 217 -15.84 2.15 -3.91
N ILE A 218 -15.33 2.36 -2.70
CA ILE A 218 -14.23 3.27 -2.42
C ILE A 218 -13.12 2.52 -1.69
N GLY A 219 -11.89 2.96 -1.80
CA GLY A 219 -10.78 2.30 -1.11
C GLY A 219 -9.65 3.27 -0.81
N ALA A 220 -9.02 3.09 0.34
CA ALA A 220 -7.85 3.87 0.71
C ALA A 220 -6.73 3.66 -0.31
N GLY A 221 -6.10 4.75 -0.72
CA GLY A 221 -5.01 4.76 -1.68
C GLY A 221 -3.64 4.69 -0.99
N SER A 222 -3.01 5.84 -0.81
CA SER A 222 -1.74 5.96 -0.10
C SER A 222 -1.93 5.95 1.42
N VAL A 223 -0.80 5.80 2.12
CA VAL A 223 -0.74 5.97 3.58
C VAL A 223 -1.24 7.38 3.94
N PRO A 224 -2.17 7.51 4.91
CA PRO A 224 -2.62 8.81 5.36
C PRO A 224 -1.46 9.61 5.97
N PHE A 225 -1.49 10.91 5.83
CA PHE A 225 -0.53 11.77 6.50
C PHE A 225 -1.22 12.86 7.31
N LEU A 226 -0.63 13.15 8.46
CA LEU A 226 -1.16 14.12 9.41
C LEU A 226 -0.84 15.54 8.93
N THR A 227 -1.86 16.39 8.93
CA THR A 227 -1.78 17.83 8.68
C THR A 227 -2.27 18.59 9.90
N ASP A 228 -2.16 19.90 9.90
CA ASP A 228 -2.70 20.75 10.96
C ASP A 228 -4.24 20.68 11.06
N GLU A 229 -4.91 20.28 9.97
CA GLU A 229 -6.36 20.12 9.89
C GLU A 229 -6.85 18.69 10.19
N GLY A 230 -5.91 17.74 10.38
CA GLY A 230 -6.22 16.33 10.63
C GLY A 230 -5.58 15.40 9.60
N TRP A 231 -6.13 14.20 9.48
CA TRP A 231 -5.60 13.18 8.57
C TRP A 231 -6.06 13.42 7.13
N LEU A 232 -5.11 13.60 6.22
CA LEU A 232 -5.39 13.65 4.79
C LEU A 232 -5.25 12.26 4.18
N LEU A 233 -6.32 11.79 3.53
CA LEU A 233 -6.39 10.51 2.84
C LEU A 233 -6.63 10.73 1.34
N PHE A 234 -5.76 10.17 0.51
CA PHE A 234 -6.08 9.93 -0.90
C PHE A 234 -6.80 8.59 -1.02
N TYR A 235 -7.90 8.58 -1.74
CA TYR A 235 -8.70 7.38 -1.97
C TYR A 235 -9.11 7.25 -3.43
N HIS A 236 -9.55 6.08 -3.82
CA HIS A 236 -10.08 5.81 -5.15
C HIS A 236 -11.53 5.35 -5.09
N GLY A 237 -12.27 5.67 -6.14
CA GLY A 237 -13.61 5.16 -6.37
C GLY A 237 -13.62 4.09 -7.47
N VAL A 238 -14.70 3.33 -7.48
CA VAL A 238 -15.01 2.29 -8.48
C VAL A 238 -16.45 2.47 -8.92
N ILE A 239 -16.66 2.43 -10.23
CA ILE A 239 -17.95 2.46 -10.91
C ILE A 239 -18.39 1.05 -11.29
#